data_a3241b2c39edb1d9f35751c18aa7fdfd
#
_entry.id   a3241b2c39edb1d9f35751c18aa7fdfd
#
_cell.length_a   1.000
_cell.length_b   1.000
_cell.length_c   1.000
_cell.angle_alpha   90.00
_cell.angle_beta   90.00
_cell.angle_gamma   90.00
#
_symmetry.space_group_name_H-M   'P 1'
#
loop_
_entity.id
_entity.type
_entity.pdbx_description
1 polymer ?
#
loop_
_entity_poly.entity_id
_entity_poly.type
_entity_poly.pdbx_seq_one_letter_code
_entity_poly.pdbx_strand_id
1 'polypeptide(L)'
;VMRKPATPGYENRKTVLLQAHMDMVPQKAPDSNHNFETDPIVTHIVDGWVYANNTTLGADDGIGVAAIMAVMEDKTLKHGVVEALITRDEETGMYGVNEMPSGELHSDILMNLDSETWGKFVIGSAGGVDITSTVAYKEVANDQETAVKVTLKGFRGGHSGLEINEGRA
;
A
#
# COMPACT_ATOMS: atom_id res chain seq x y z
N VAL A 1 -13.68 3.36 -8.37
CA VAL A 1 -13.33 4.42 -9.34
C VAL A 1 -14.25 5.61 -9.13
N MET A 2 -13.70 6.82 -9.07
CA MET A 2 -14.45 8.08 -9.01
C MET A 2 -14.07 8.94 -10.22
N ARG A 3 -14.99 9.81 -10.66
CA ARG A 3 -14.73 10.70 -11.80
C ARG A 3 -15.12 12.14 -11.48
N LYS A 4 -14.25 13.07 -11.83
CA LYS A 4 -14.47 14.50 -11.74
C LYS A 4 -14.53 15.07 -13.16
N PRO A 5 -15.65 15.68 -13.58
CA PRO A 5 -15.78 16.23 -14.92
C PRO A 5 -14.78 17.37 -15.14
N ALA A 6 -14.41 17.61 -16.39
CA ALA A 6 -13.53 18.71 -16.74
C ALA A 6 -14.10 20.07 -16.29
N THR A 7 -13.20 20.98 -15.93
CA THR A 7 -13.57 22.40 -15.76
C THR A 7 -14.06 22.97 -17.09
N PRO A 8 -15.12 23.79 -17.14
CA PRO A 8 -15.58 24.43 -18.37
C PRO A 8 -14.45 25.10 -19.14
N GLY A 9 -14.31 24.74 -20.44
CA GLY A 9 -13.22 25.16 -21.32
C GLY A 9 -11.96 24.30 -21.28
N TYR A 10 -11.94 23.19 -20.50
CA TYR A 10 -10.82 22.24 -20.39
C TYR A 10 -11.19 20.82 -20.87
N GLU A 11 -12.32 20.66 -21.55
CA GLU A 11 -12.86 19.36 -21.97
C GLU A 11 -11.94 18.62 -22.97
N ASN A 12 -11.14 19.38 -23.74
CA ASN A 12 -10.20 18.82 -24.72
C ASN A 12 -8.83 18.47 -24.13
N ARG A 13 -8.67 18.54 -22.81
CA ARG A 13 -7.43 18.12 -22.14
C ARG A 13 -7.43 16.61 -21.96
N LYS A 14 -6.23 16.03 -21.92
CA LYS A 14 -6.05 14.61 -21.59
C LYS A 14 -6.65 14.28 -20.26
N THR A 15 -7.29 13.14 -20.19
CA THR A 15 -7.82 12.60 -18.92
C THR A 15 -6.68 12.04 -18.08
N VAL A 16 -6.67 12.37 -16.80
CA VAL A 16 -5.66 11.92 -15.84
C VAL A 16 -6.31 11.01 -14.82
N LEU A 17 -5.71 9.85 -14.60
CA LEU A 17 -6.02 8.93 -13.52
C LEU A 17 -5.01 9.13 -12.39
N LEU A 18 -5.51 9.39 -11.19
CA LEU A 18 -4.74 9.36 -9.95
C LEU A 18 -5.01 8.02 -9.26
N GLN A 19 -3.95 7.30 -8.88
CA GLN A 19 -4.08 6.00 -8.24
C GLN A 19 -3.29 5.96 -6.93
N ALA A 20 -3.92 5.36 -5.91
CA ALA A 20 -3.37 5.08 -4.59
C ALA A 20 -4.01 3.82 -4.02
N HIS A 21 -3.46 3.24 -2.94
CA HIS A 21 -4.11 2.16 -2.20
C HIS A 21 -4.58 2.62 -0.81
N MET A 22 -5.63 1.98 -0.28
CA MET A 22 -6.25 2.37 0.99
C MET A 22 -5.89 1.48 2.18
N ASP A 23 -5.33 0.33 1.91
CA ASP A 23 -4.85 -0.60 2.93
C ASP A 23 -3.44 -0.22 3.40
N MET A 24 -3.00 -0.84 4.48
CA MET A 24 -1.68 -0.65 5.06
C MET A 24 -1.18 -1.94 5.68
N VAL A 25 0.13 -2.09 5.84
CA VAL A 25 0.73 -3.17 6.62
C VAL A 25 0.44 -2.96 8.12
N PRO A 26 -0.36 -3.82 8.78
CA PRO A 26 -0.75 -3.64 10.17
C PRO A 26 0.30 -4.26 11.12
N GLN A 27 1.36 -3.53 11.42
CA GLN A 27 2.42 -3.96 12.33
C GLN A 27 2.44 -3.12 13.60
N LYS A 28 2.77 -3.76 14.73
CA LYS A 28 2.89 -3.09 16.03
C LYS A 28 4.10 -3.60 16.82
N ALA A 29 4.56 -2.79 17.77
CA ALA A 29 5.61 -3.20 18.70
C ALA A 29 5.14 -4.41 19.55
N PRO A 30 6.07 -5.31 19.95
CA PRO A 30 5.70 -6.54 20.67
C PRO A 30 4.97 -6.31 22.00
N ASP A 31 5.18 -5.17 22.62
CA ASP A 31 4.57 -4.73 23.89
C ASP A 31 3.31 -3.87 23.69
N SER A 32 2.91 -3.61 22.46
CA SER A 32 1.71 -2.85 22.15
C SER A 32 0.44 -3.72 22.21
N ASN A 33 -0.58 -3.21 22.91
CA ASN A 33 -1.90 -3.83 22.97
C ASN A 33 -2.85 -3.33 21.89
N HIS A 34 -2.37 -2.52 20.91
CA HIS A 34 -3.19 -1.96 19.85
C HIS A 34 -3.92 -3.06 19.03
N ASN A 35 -5.19 -2.84 18.75
CA ASN A 35 -6.00 -3.68 17.89
C ASN A 35 -6.37 -2.90 16.62
N PHE A 36 -5.80 -3.29 15.47
CA PHE A 36 -6.04 -2.62 14.18
C PHE A 36 -7.48 -2.68 13.68
N GLU A 37 -8.32 -3.59 14.21
CA GLU A 37 -9.73 -3.68 13.83
C GLU A 37 -10.61 -2.65 14.56
N THR A 38 -10.18 -2.18 15.73
CA THR A 38 -11.02 -1.37 16.61
C THR A 38 -10.40 -0.05 17.04
N ASP A 39 -9.08 0.02 17.09
CA ASP A 39 -8.39 1.16 17.66
C ASP A 39 -7.88 2.12 16.57
N PRO A 40 -8.04 3.42 16.74
CA PRO A 40 -7.47 4.40 15.82
C PRO A 40 -5.95 4.45 15.94
N ILE A 41 -5.26 4.73 14.85
CA ILE A 41 -3.83 5.01 14.88
C ILE A 41 -3.58 6.31 15.66
N VAL A 42 -2.87 6.20 16.77
CA VAL A 42 -2.51 7.35 17.60
C VAL A 42 -1.22 7.96 17.08
N THR A 43 -1.29 9.21 16.63
CA THR A 43 -0.17 9.92 16.02
C THR A 43 0.38 11.03 16.92
N HIS A 44 1.65 11.38 16.71
CA HIS A 44 2.32 12.53 17.31
C HIS A 44 3.29 13.17 16.32
N ILE A 45 3.69 14.42 16.60
CA ILE A 45 4.61 15.17 15.73
C ILE A 45 5.92 15.41 16.46
N VAL A 46 7.03 15.06 15.81
CA VAL A 46 8.39 15.36 16.28
C VAL A 46 9.18 15.96 15.13
N ASP A 47 9.76 17.11 15.33
CA ASP A 47 10.60 17.82 14.35
C ASP A 47 9.94 17.99 12.96
N GLY A 48 8.63 18.19 12.94
CA GLY A 48 7.85 18.36 11.71
C GLY A 48 7.44 17.04 11.01
N TRP A 49 7.77 15.89 11.60
CA TRP A 49 7.38 14.57 11.11
C TRP A 49 6.23 13.98 11.92
N VAL A 50 5.32 13.31 11.25
CA VAL A 50 4.23 12.56 11.89
C VAL A 50 4.67 11.11 12.12
N TYR A 51 4.51 10.65 13.34
CA TYR A 51 4.78 9.28 13.78
C TYR A 51 3.53 8.62 14.35
N ALA A 52 3.47 7.31 14.30
CA ALA A 52 2.50 6.52 15.04
C ALA A 52 3.09 5.99 16.36
N ASN A 53 2.24 5.80 17.36
CA ASN A 53 2.65 5.28 18.66
C ASN A 53 2.67 3.75 18.64
N ASN A 54 3.88 3.17 18.56
CA ASN A 54 4.09 1.71 18.60
C ASN A 54 3.32 0.90 17.56
N THR A 55 2.93 1.53 16.45
CA THR A 55 2.30 0.88 15.29
C THR A 55 2.89 1.43 13.99
N THR A 56 2.61 0.78 12.87
CA THR A 56 2.73 1.39 11.55
C THR A 56 1.79 2.58 11.42
N LEU A 57 2.15 3.54 10.57
CA LEU A 57 1.40 4.80 10.40
C LEU A 57 0.33 4.73 9.32
N GLY A 58 0.60 3.99 8.24
CA GLY A 58 -0.27 3.93 7.05
C GLY A 58 -0.12 5.15 6.13
N ALA A 59 1.02 5.86 6.19
CA ALA A 59 1.31 6.95 5.24
C ALA A 59 1.54 6.42 3.83
N ASP A 60 2.02 5.22 3.71
CA ASP A 60 2.01 4.36 2.55
C ASP A 60 0.68 3.57 2.53
N ASP A 61 -0.28 3.81 1.62
CA ASP A 61 -0.31 4.97 0.70
C ASP A 61 -1.44 5.94 1.10
N GLY A 62 -1.67 6.11 2.40
CA GLY A 62 -2.66 7.04 2.94
C GLY A 62 -2.43 8.49 2.51
N ILE A 63 -1.18 8.88 2.23
CA ILE A 63 -0.89 10.22 1.73
C ILE A 63 -1.34 10.39 0.27
N GLY A 64 -1.18 9.34 -0.55
CA GLY A 64 -1.71 9.33 -1.92
C GLY A 64 -3.23 9.41 -1.94
N VAL A 65 -3.90 8.65 -1.06
CA VAL A 65 -5.37 8.75 -0.89
C VAL A 65 -5.78 10.17 -0.49
N ALA A 66 -5.09 10.79 0.46
CA ALA A 66 -5.37 12.16 0.91
C ALA A 66 -5.16 13.17 -0.22
N ALA A 67 -4.11 13.02 -1.04
CA ALA A 67 -3.87 13.86 -2.20
C ALA A 67 -4.98 13.73 -3.26
N ILE A 68 -5.44 12.50 -3.53
CA ILE A 68 -6.60 12.26 -4.41
C ILE A 68 -7.84 12.96 -3.88
N MET A 69 -8.14 12.80 -2.59
CA MET A 69 -9.29 13.44 -1.97
C MET A 69 -9.22 14.96 -2.11
N ALA A 70 -8.07 15.58 -1.83
CA ALA A 70 -7.87 17.01 -1.97
C ALA A 70 -8.12 17.49 -3.41
N VAL A 71 -7.61 16.79 -4.42
CA VAL A 71 -7.85 17.10 -5.84
C VAL A 71 -9.33 16.95 -6.20
N MET A 72 -9.97 15.89 -5.71
CA MET A 72 -11.39 15.62 -6.02
C MET A 72 -12.33 16.64 -5.38
N GLU A 73 -12.01 17.15 -4.20
CA GLU A 73 -12.81 18.15 -3.48
C GLU A 73 -12.58 19.59 -3.98
N ASP A 74 -11.39 19.90 -4.45
CA ASP A 74 -11.02 21.28 -4.84
C ASP A 74 -11.86 21.76 -6.02
N LYS A 75 -12.53 22.90 -5.85
CA LYS A 75 -13.37 23.56 -6.86
C LYS A 75 -12.66 24.68 -7.62
N THR A 76 -11.42 24.97 -7.27
CA THR A 76 -10.64 26.09 -7.84
C THR A 76 -9.67 25.64 -8.93
N LEU A 77 -9.25 24.37 -8.90
CA LEU A 77 -8.36 23.79 -9.90
C LEU A 77 -8.99 23.82 -11.29
N LYS A 78 -8.15 24.12 -12.29
CA LYS A 78 -8.49 24.03 -13.71
C LYS A 78 -7.91 22.73 -14.27
N HIS A 79 -8.77 21.82 -14.71
CA HIS A 79 -8.37 20.47 -15.12
C HIS A 79 -9.26 19.91 -16.23
N GLY A 80 -8.72 18.98 -17.02
CA GLY A 80 -9.50 18.06 -17.84
C GLY A 80 -10.28 17.08 -16.98
N VAL A 81 -10.80 16.01 -17.56
CA VAL A 81 -11.42 14.94 -16.77
C VAL A 81 -10.37 14.32 -15.85
N VAL A 82 -10.71 14.11 -14.58
CA VAL A 82 -9.88 13.40 -13.61
C VAL A 82 -10.62 12.14 -13.18
N GLU A 83 -9.96 11.01 -13.29
CA GLU A 83 -10.37 9.76 -12.66
C GLU A 83 -9.53 9.53 -11.40
N ALA A 84 -10.12 8.88 -10.42
CA ALA A 84 -9.43 8.45 -9.21
C ALA A 84 -9.71 6.97 -8.97
N LEU A 85 -8.64 6.20 -8.83
CA LEU A 85 -8.66 4.78 -8.49
C LEU A 85 -8.02 4.61 -7.12
N ILE A 86 -8.81 4.20 -6.14
CA ILE A 86 -8.29 3.80 -4.82
C ILE A 86 -8.46 2.29 -4.73
N THR A 87 -7.36 1.57 -4.67
CA THR A 87 -7.32 0.11 -4.60
C THR A 87 -7.31 -0.39 -3.17
N ARG A 88 -7.60 -1.67 -2.98
CA ARG A 88 -7.51 -2.41 -1.74
C ARG A 88 -6.55 -3.60 -1.90
N ASP A 89 -6.05 -4.10 -0.79
CA ASP A 89 -5.23 -5.31 -0.73
C ASP A 89 -3.96 -5.23 -1.59
N GLU A 90 -3.37 -4.03 -1.72
CA GLU A 90 -2.08 -3.85 -2.39
C GLU A 90 -1.00 -4.61 -1.65
N GLU A 91 -0.93 -4.43 -0.32
CA GLU A 91 0.06 -4.98 0.60
C GLU A 91 -0.06 -6.51 0.80
N THR A 92 -1.14 -7.11 0.33
CA THR A 92 -1.41 -8.55 0.50
C THR A 92 -1.50 -9.33 -0.80
N GLY A 93 -1.19 -8.71 -1.94
CA GLY A 93 -1.14 -9.39 -3.24
C GLY A 93 -1.96 -8.72 -4.34
N MET A 94 -2.26 -7.44 -4.21
CA MET A 94 -2.90 -6.61 -5.24
C MET A 94 -4.29 -7.14 -5.70
N TYR A 95 -5.02 -7.80 -4.80
CA TYR A 95 -6.30 -8.43 -5.16
C TYR A 95 -7.30 -7.42 -5.72
N GLY A 96 -7.37 -6.22 -5.16
CA GLY A 96 -8.32 -5.20 -5.60
C GLY A 96 -8.12 -4.77 -7.06
N VAL A 97 -6.89 -4.60 -7.51
CA VAL A 97 -6.60 -4.25 -8.91
C VAL A 97 -6.73 -5.45 -9.84
N ASN A 98 -6.34 -6.64 -9.37
CA ASN A 98 -6.42 -7.87 -10.17
C ASN A 98 -7.88 -8.30 -10.45
N GLU A 99 -8.80 -7.99 -9.55
CA GLU A 99 -10.23 -8.28 -9.70
C GLU A 99 -11.01 -7.17 -10.46
N MET A 100 -10.35 -6.07 -10.80
CA MET A 100 -11.00 -4.96 -11.48
C MET A 100 -11.41 -5.36 -12.91
N PRO A 101 -12.67 -5.14 -13.30
CA PRO A 101 -13.11 -5.41 -14.67
C PRO A 101 -12.34 -4.57 -15.69
N SER A 102 -12.09 -5.15 -16.86
CA SER A 102 -11.51 -4.41 -17.98
C SER A 102 -12.48 -3.34 -18.50
N GLY A 103 -11.94 -2.20 -18.94
CA GLY A 103 -12.73 -1.10 -19.50
C GLY A 103 -13.32 -0.13 -18.48
N GLU A 104 -12.98 -0.26 -17.22
CA GLU A 104 -13.41 0.70 -16.17
C GLU A 104 -12.66 2.03 -16.22
N LEU A 105 -11.44 2.03 -16.72
CA LEU A 105 -10.58 3.21 -16.78
C LEU A 105 -10.50 3.74 -18.21
N HIS A 106 -10.59 5.07 -18.35
CA HIS A 106 -10.62 5.75 -19.64
C HIS A 106 -9.56 6.85 -19.76
N SER A 107 -8.63 6.93 -18.82
CA SER A 107 -7.63 7.98 -18.76
C SER A 107 -6.47 7.77 -19.72
N ASP A 108 -5.96 8.87 -20.27
CA ASP A 108 -4.78 8.90 -21.14
C ASP A 108 -3.46 8.82 -20.36
N ILE A 109 -3.48 9.30 -19.12
CA ILE A 109 -2.31 9.41 -18.24
C ILE A 109 -2.65 8.79 -16.90
N LEU A 110 -1.84 7.84 -16.44
CA LEU A 110 -1.92 7.30 -15.08
C LEU A 110 -0.78 7.89 -14.24
N MET A 111 -1.13 8.40 -13.07
CA MET A 111 -0.21 8.85 -12.02
C MET A 111 -0.46 8.01 -10.78
N ASN A 112 0.43 7.06 -10.52
CA ASN A 112 0.48 6.35 -9.25
C ASN A 112 1.15 7.25 -8.20
N LEU A 113 0.54 7.39 -7.03
CA LEU A 113 1.01 8.26 -5.95
C LEU A 113 1.77 7.52 -4.86
N ASP A 114 1.95 6.23 -5.05
CA ASP A 114 2.62 5.32 -4.15
C ASP A 114 4.14 5.29 -4.42
N SER A 115 4.79 6.41 -4.15
CA SER A 115 6.24 6.57 -4.33
C SER A 115 6.90 7.12 -3.07
N GLU A 116 7.83 6.37 -2.52
CA GLU A 116 8.51 6.69 -1.27
C GLU A 116 9.70 7.67 -1.44
N THR A 117 10.15 7.90 -2.67
CA THR A 117 11.33 8.74 -2.90
C THR A 117 10.94 10.14 -3.35
N TRP A 118 11.08 11.11 -2.44
CA TRP A 118 10.78 12.51 -2.74
C TRP A 118 11.53 13.04 -3.97
N GLY A 119 10.79 13.71 -4.86
CA GLY A 119 11.34 14.38 -6.04
C GLY A 119 11.77 13.44 -7.18
N LYS A 120 11.43 12.15 -7.13
CA LYS A 120 11.68 11.21 -8.22
C LYS A 120 10.39 10.76 -8.88
N PHE A 121 10.42 10.71 -10.22
CA PHE A 121 9.40 10.02 -11.02
C PHE A 121 9.95 8.64 -11.41
N VAL A 122 9.19 7.60 -11.06
CA VAL A 122 9.52 6.22 -11.41
C VAL A 122 8.63 5.83 -12.60
N ILE A 123 9.25 5.34 -13.68
CA ILE A 123 8.56 4.97 -14.93
C ILE A 123 8.52 3.47 -15.18
N GLY A 124 8.85 2.68 -14.18
CA GLY A 124 8.83 1.22 -14.24
C GLY A 124 8.67 0.64 -12.85
N SER A 125 8.31 -0.64 -12.76
CA SER A 125 8.18 -1.37 -11.51
C SER A 125 9.00 -2.65 -11.53
N ALA A 126 9.38 -3.12 -10.35
CA ALA A 126 9.87 -4.49 -10.19
C ALA A 126 8.71 -5.48 -10.32
N GLY A 127 9.01 -6.69 -10.74
CA GLY A 127 8.08 -7.81 -10.66
C GLY A 127 8.39 -8.67 -9.43
N GLY A 128 7.37 -9.36 -8.93
CA GLY A 128 7.49 -10.34 -7.85
C GLY A 128 6.88 -11.68 -8.25
N VAL A 129 7.25 -12.72 -7.51
CA VAL A 129 6.62 -14.04 -7.61
C VAL A 129 6.54 -14.66 -6.23
N ASP A 130 5.35 -15.13 -5.88
CA ASP A 130 5.13 -15.91 -4.67
C ASP A 130 5.24 -17.41 -5.01
N ILE A 131 6.09 -18.12 -4.29
CA ILE A 131 6.26 -19.55 -4.47
C ILE A 131 5.81 -20.26 -3.20
N THR A 132 4.73 -21.03 -3.30
CA THR A 132 4.24 -21.87 -2.21
C THR A 132 4.67 -23.32 -2.43
N SER A 133 5.44 -23.86 -1.51
CA SER A 133 5.81 -25.28 -1.50
C SER A 133 4.98 -26.00 -0.45
N THR A 134 4.24 -27.03 -0.87
CA THR A 134 3.40 -27.83 0.02
C THR A 134 3.96 -29.24 0.11
N VAL A 135 4.19 -29.69 1.33
CA VAL A 135 4.61 -31.08 1.62
C VAL A 135 3.51 -31.78 2.40
N ALA A 136 3.00 -32.88 1.84
CA ALA A 136 2.07 -33.73 2.56
C ALA A 136 2.84 -34.61 3.54
N TYR A 137 2.38 -34.67 4.77
CA TYR A 137 2.95 -35.56 5.79
C TYR A 137 1.84 -36.32 6.52
N LYS A 138 2.20 -37.41 7.17
CA LYS A 138 1.30 -38.15 8.04
C LYS A 138 1.69 -37.93 9.48
N GLU A 139 0.75 -37.46 10.26
CA GLU A 139 0.93 -37.35 11.71
C GLU A 139 0.99 -38.78 12.32
N VAL A 140 1.93 -38.97 13.18
CA VAL A 140 2.07 -40.19 13.97
C VAL A 140 2.19 -39.83 15.45
N ALA A 141 1.70 -40.68 16.32
CA ALA A 141 1.89 -40.50 17.75
C ALA A 141 3.38 -40.47 18.06
N ASN A 142 3.83 -39.45 18.77
CA ASN A 142 5.21 -39.39 19.27
C ASN A 142 5.26 -39.93 20.68
N ASP A 143 5.89 -41.08 20.84
CA ASP A 143 6.18 -41.72 22.12
C ASP A 143 7.54 -41.28 22.71
N GLN A 144 8.27 -40.43 21.97
CA GLN A 144 9.52 -39.82 22.43
C GLN A 144 9.22 -38.53 23.13
N GLU A 145 9.76 -38.33 24.31
CA GLU A 145 9.53 -37.12 25.11
C GLU A 145 10.31 -35.87 24.60
N THR A 146 10.89 -35.94 23.41
CA THR A 146 11.69 -34.87 22.86
C THR A 146 10.91 -34.07 21.80
N ALA A 147 10.66 -32.80 22.10
CA ALA A 147 10.16 -31.83 21.14
C ALA A 147 11.26 -30.84 20.75
N VAL A 148 11.34 -30.49 19.48
CA VAL A 148 12.28 -29.48 18.97
C VAL A 148 11.48 -28.31 18.40
N LYS A 149 11.77 -27.09 18.90
CA LYS A 149 11.26 -25.84 18.34
C LYS A 149 12.40 -25.12 17.64
N VAL A 150 12.26 -24.90 16.34
CA VAL A 150 13.18 -24.04 15.57
C VAL A 150 12.60 -22.64 15.52
N THR A 151 13.39 -21.65 15.97
CA THR A 151 12.98 -20.26 15.95
C THR A 151 14.01 -19.45 15.16
N LEU A 152 13.55 -18.76 14.10
CA LEU A 152 14.34 -17.80 13.35
C LEU A 152 13.92 -16.39 13.79
N LYS A 153 14.87 -15.59 14.25
CA LYS A 153 14.62 -14.23 14.74
C LYS A 153 15.88 -13.38 14.66
N GLY A 154 15.69 -12.06 14.81
CA GLY A 154 16.81 -11.13 14.83
C GLY A 154 17.30 -10.74 13.43
N PHE A 155 16.53 -11.03 12.40
CA PHE A 155 16.78 -10.51 11.06
C PHE A 155 16.48 -9.03 11.01
N ARG A 156 17.19 -8.32 10.14
CA ARG A 156 16.93 -6.92 9.87
C ARG A 156 15.82 -6.83 8.84
N GLY A 157 14.64 -6.39 9.26
CA GLY A 157 13.51 -6.15 8.36
C GLY A 157 13.78 -5.00 7.39
N GLY A 158 13.06 -4.98 6.29
CA GLY A 158 13.14 -3.94 5.28
C GLY A 158 12.08 -4.12 4.20
N HIS A 159 12.02 -3.14 3.29
CA HIS A 159 11.12 -3.19 2.15
C HIS A 159 11.54 -4.29 1.18
N SER A 160 10.60 -5.16 0.80
CA SER A 160 10.86 -6.34 -0.03
C SER A 160 11.39 -6.03 -1.45
N GLY A 161 11.09 -4.87 -1.99
CA GLY A 161 11.58 -4.38 -3.28
C GLY A 161 12.83 -3.51 -3.16
N LEU A 162 12.75 -2.41 -2.42
CA LEU A 162 13.79 -1.37 -2.38
C LEU A 162 15.05 -1.79 -1.62
N GLU A 163 14.93 -2.65 -0.62
CA GLU A 163 16.01 -2.98 0.31
C GLU A 163 16.46 -4.44 0.27
N ILE A 164 15.92 -5.23 -0.64
CA ILE A 164 16.26 -6.65 -0.76
C ILE A 164 17.75 -6.89 -1.07
N ASN A 165 18.36 -5.98 -1.82
CA ASN A 165 19.79 -6.01 -2.14
C ASN A 165 20.70 -5.64 -0.96
N GLU A 166 20.14 -5.14 0.14
CA GLU A 166 20.86 -4.80 1.36
C GLU A 166 20.97 -5.98 2.35
N GLY A 167 20.53 -7.17 1.96
CA GLY A 167 20.53 -8.37 2.82
C GLY A 167 19.54 -8.27 3.96
N ARG A 168 18.44 -7.58 3.75
CA ARG A 168 17.31 -7.54 4.68
C ARG A 168 16.31 -8.65 4.38
N ALA A 169 15.61 -9.13 5.40
CA ALA A 169 14.63 -10.22 5.30
C ALA A 169 13.49 -10.01 6.29
#